data_2b280abaa1ef78c883c62aed015a9ca1
#
_entry.id   2b280abaa1ef78c883c62aed015a9ca1
#
_cell.length_a   1.000
_cell.length_b   1.000
_cell.length_c   1.000
_cell.angle_alpha   90.00
_cell.angle_beta   90.00
_cell.angle_gamma   90.00
#
_symmetry.space_group_name_H-M   'P 1'
#
loop_
_entity.id
_entity.type
_entity.pdbx_description
1 polymer ?
#
loop_
_entity_poly.entity_id
_entity_poly.type
_entity_poly.pdbx_seq_one_letter_code
_entity_poly.pdbx_strand_id
1 'polypeptide(L)'
;MKEKRNITIIDKKQIPSEEPARQYYFMDIAKKYVAELAEQKGAPLTFCVTTFGCQMNARDSEKLVGILEQIGYVEAPDEKADFVIYNTCTVRENANNKVYGRLGYLHGFKKKNPYMMIGLCGCMMQEPTVVEKIQNSYRFVDLIFGTHNIYKFAELIVTALESDSMTIDIWKDTDKIVEDLPVERKYSFKSGVNIMFGCNNFCSYCIVPYVRGRERSREPKEIVREIEHLVQDGVVEVMLLGQNVNSYGRNLEHPMTFAQLLQEIEKIEGLERIRFMTSHPKDLSDELIEVMKNSKKICNHLHLPLQSGSSHILKIMNRHYDKEHYLELVDKIRAAVPDIALTTDIIVGFPGETEEDFEETMDVVRRVRYDSAFTFIYSKRTGTPAATMDDQIPEEVIKERFDRLLHEVQTISAEKAGKLTGQTLPVLVEEVNGQDASLVTGKLTNNSTVHFPGTADMIGTIRNVVLEECKGFYYIGRLA
;
A
#
# COMPACT_ATOMS: atom_id res chain seq x y z
N MET A 1 -16.64 13.95 31.91
CA MET A 1 -16.03 15.29 31.88
C MET A 1 -14.53 15.09 31.90
N LYS A 2 -13.83 15.45 30.83
CA LYS A 2 -12.36 15.53 30.88
C LYS A 2 -12.04 16.68 31.85
N GLU A 3 -11.39 16.40 32.99
CA GLU A 3 -10.89 17.47 33.86
C GLU A 3 -10.01 18.40 33.03
N LYS A 4 -10.21 19.72 33.18
CA LYS A 4 -9.44 20.73 32.44
C LYS A 4 -7.95 20.49 32.73
N ARG A 5 -7.24 20.06 31.69
CA ARG A 5 -5.81 19.82 31.74
C ARG A 5 -5.11 21.16 31.90
N ASN A 6 -4.40 21.33 33.03
CA ASN A 6 -3.58 22.52 33.31
C ASN A 6 -2.23 22.45 32.57
N ILE A 7 -2.25 22.24 31.25
CA ILE A 7 -1.04 22.06 30.49
C ILE A 7 -0.69 23.34 29.73
N THR A 8 0.58 23.60 29.67
CA THR A 8 1.29 24.75 29.13
C THR A 8 0.65 25.30 27.87
N ILE A 9 0.19 26.53 27.91
CA ILE A 9 -0.29 27.27 26.75
C ILE A 9 0.76 27.21 25.64
N ILE A 10 0.35 26.73 24.46
CA ILE A 10 1.18 26.76 23.25
C ILE A 10 1.48 28.23 22.95
N ASP A 11 2.74 28.64 23.00
CA ASP A 11 3.15 29.95 22.56
C ASP A 11 3.10 30.00 21.04
N LYS A 12 2.00 30.52 20.49
CA LYS A 12 1.78 30.62 19.04
C LYS A 12 2.89 31.35 18.28
N LYS A 13 3.68 32.18 18.98
CA LYS A 13 4.81 32.89 18.37
C LYS A 13 6.05 32.01 18.12
N GLN A 14 6.12 30.88 18.81
CA GLN A 14 7.23 29.92 18.68
C GLN A 14 6.97 28.78 17.69
N ILE A 15 5.76 28.69 17.14
CA ILE A 15 5.43 27.63 16.18
C ILE A 15 6.18 27.89 14.88
N PRO A 16 7.06 26.96 14.43
CA PRO A 16 7.74 27.10 13.13
C PRO A 16 6.72 27.15 11.97
N SER A 17 7.04 27.95 10.96
CA SER A 17 6.23 28.06 9.74
C SER A 17 6.51 26.93 8.76
N GLU A 18 7.72 26.36 8.82
CA GLU A 18 8.23 25.41 7.84
C GLU A 18 8.14 23.94 8.36
N GLU A 19 7.82 23.02 7.46
CA GLU A 19 7.92 21.58 7.71
C GLU A 19 9.36 21.09 7.38
N PRO A 20 9.87 20.03 8.04
CA PRO A 20 9.25 19.26 9.12
C PRO A 20 9.39 19.88 10.51
N ALA A 21 10.10 21.02 10.65
CA ALA A 21 10.38 21.65 11.95
C ALA A 21 9.10 21.92 12.76
N ARG A 22 8.00 22.28 12.08
CA ARG A 22 6.68 22.47 12.69
C ARG A 22 6.19 21.19 13.38
N GLN A 23 6.32 20.02 12.73
CA GLN A 23 5.85 18.77 13.31
C GLN A 23 6.74 18.34 14.50
N TYR A 24 8.04 18.54 14.43
CA TYR A 24 8.93 18.29 15.58
C TYR A 24 8.58 19.16 16.78
N TYR A 25 8.25 20.44 16.57
CA TYR A 25 7.74 21.31 17.62
C TYR A 25 6.47 20.73 18.29
N PHE A 26 5.52 20.25 17.49
CA PHE A 26 4.31 19.63 18.02
C PHE A 26 4.58 18.26 18.66
N MET A 27 5.56 17.49 18.20
CA MET A 27 5.99 16.27 18.88
C MET A 27 6.54 16.56 20.27
N ASP A 28 7.33 17.61 20.44
CA ASP A 28 7.84 18.01 21.78
C ASP A 28 6.72 18.43 22.73
N ILE A 29 5.69 19.08 22.22
CA ILE A 29 4.50 19.42 23.01
C ILE A 29 3.72 18.14 23.34
N ALA A 30 3.41 17.31 22.35
CA ALA A 30 2.69 16.05 22.55
C ALA A 30 3.39 15.16 23.56
N LYS A 31 4.73 15.08 23.52
CA LYS A 31 5.55 14.32 24.48
C LYS A 31 5.33 14.75 25.93
N LYS A 32 5.19 16.06 26.18
CA LYS A 32 4.88 16.59 27.52
C LYS A 32 3.49 16.15 27.99
N TYR A 33 2.48 16.23 27.10
CA TYR A 33 1.13 15.75 27.38
C TYR A 33 1.08 14.25 27.69
N VAL A 34 1.79 13.45 26.87
CA VAL A 34 1.86 11.99 27.05
C VAL A 34 2.52 11.65 28.38
N ALA A 35 3.62 12.32 28.74
CA ALA A 35 4.32 12.10 30.01
C ALA A 35 3.42 12.41 31.22
N GLU A 36 2.70 13.55 31.19
CA GLU A 36 1.79 13.93 32.28
C GLU A 36 0.62 12.92 32.41
N LEU A 37 0.03 12.50 31.28
CA LEU A 37 -1.04 11.51 31.31
C LEU A 37 -0.54 10.12 31.78
N ALA A 38 0.69 9.75 31.44
CA ALA A 38 1.31 8.52 31.92
C ALA A 38 1.55 8.56 33.45
N GLU A 39 1.96 9.72 33.98
CA GLU A 39 2.10 9.93 35.42
C GLU A 39 0.75 9.83 36.15
N GLN A 40 -0.29 10.49 35.61
CA GLN A 40 -1.66 10.41 36.15
C GLN A 40 -2.21 8.99 36.13
N LYS A 41 -1.91 8.22 35.07
CA LYS A 41 -2.32 6.82 34.94
C LYS A 41 -1.51 5.89 35.84
N GLY A 42 -0.29 6.27 36.19
CA GLY A 42 0.68 5.41 36.91
C GLY A 42 1.32 4.32 36.05
N ALA A 43 1.25 4.44 34.71
CA ALA A 43 1.83 3.51 33.74
C ALA A 43 2.06 4.21 32.40
N PRO A 44 2.98 3.74 31.53
CA PRO A 44 3.14 4.23 30.18
C PRO A 44 1.83 4.18 29.40
N LEU A 45 1.59 5.18 28.56
CA LEU A 45 0.48 5.14 27.61
C LEU A 45 0.82 4.22 26.45
N THR A 46 -0.17 3.47 25.99
CA THR A 46 0.00 2.48 24.94
C THR A 46 -0.75 2.87 23.66
N PHE A 47 -0.28 2.40 22.50
CA PHE A 47 -0.97 2.59 21.23
C PHE A 47 -1.13 1.29 20.44
N CYS A 48 -2.10 1.29 19.53
CA CYS A 48 -2.29 0.24 18.53
C CYS A 48 -2.71 0.86 17.20
N VAL A 49 -1.94 0.64 16.14
CA VAL A 49 -2.27 1.08 14.77
C VAL A 49 -2.69 -0.14 13.94
N THR A 50 -3.93 -0.12 13.45
CA THR A 50 -4.44 -1.16 12.55
C THR A 50 -4.61 -0.61 11.14
N THR A 51 -3.96 -1.26 10.17
CA THR A 51 -4.00 -0.86 8.76
C THR A 51 -5.01 -1.70 7.98
N PHE A 52 -5.99 -1.03 7.40
CA PHE A 52 -6.94 -1.62 6.45
C PHE A 52 -6.63 -1.07 5.06
N GLY A 53 -5.87 -1.78 4.24
CA GLY A 53 -5.61 -1.22 2.92
C GLY A 53 -4.47 -1.80 2.12
N CYS A 54 -3.85 -0.95 1.31
CA CYS A 54 -2.74 -1.28 0.43
C CYS A 54 -1.38 -1.00 1.09
N GLN A 55 -0.30 -1.27 0.36
CA GLN A 55 1.07 -1.03 0.83
C GLN A 55 1.35 0.45 1.14
N MET A 56 0.73 1.39 0.42
CA MET A 56 0.84 2.81 0.76
C MET A 56 0.22 3.14 2.12
N ASN A 57 -0.95 2.54 2.45
CA ASN A 57 -1.51 2.67 3.80
C ASN A 57 -0.58 2.06 4.85
N ALA A 58 0.07 0.93 4.55
CA ALA A 58 1.06 0.35 5.46
C ALA A 58 2.23 1.32 5.70
N ARG A 59 2.77 1.94 4.64
CA ARG A 59 3.82 2.96 4.77
C ARG A 59 3.35 4.21 5.51
N ASP A 60 2.12 4.64 5.28
CA ASP A 60 1.51 5.73 6.05
C ASP A 60 1.42 5.35 7.55
N SER A 61 1.08 4.09 7.88
CA SER A 61 1.03 3.62 9.27
C SER A 61 2.40 3.57 9.94
N GLU A 62 3.47 3.21 9.24
CA GLU A 62 4.84 3.25 9.76
C GLU A 62 5.24 4.67 10.22
N LYS A 63 4.76 5.72 9.51
CA LYS A 63 4.94 7.12 9.95
C LYS A 63 4.13 7.44 11.22
N LEU A 64 2.89 6.95 11.30
CA LEU A 64 2.06 7.15 12.49
C LEU A 64 2.70 6.48 13.72
N VAL A 65 3.21 5.25 13.56
CA VAL A 65 3.90 4.51 14.61
C VAL A 65 5.16 5.26 15.05
N GLY A 66 6.03 5.66 14.12
CA GLY A 66 7.24 6.39 14.46
C GLY A 66 6.99 7.70 15.22
N ILE A 67 5.93 8.45 14.84
CA ILE A 67 5.53 9.67 15.57
C ILE A 67 5.02 9.32 16.99
N LEU A 68 4.20 8.25 17.14
CA LEU A 68 3.69 7.83 18.45
C LEU A 68 4.79 7.41 19.40
N GLU A 69 5.77 6.65 18.95
CA GLU A 69 6.94 6.26 19.73
C GLU A 69 7.80 7.46 20.10
N GLN A 70 8.03 8.38 19.16
CA GLN A 70 8.80 9.61 19.39
C GLN A 70 8.18 10.49 20.50
N ILE A 71 6.86 10.52 20.62
CA ILE A 71 6.15 11.27 21.65
C ILE A 71 5.94 10.49 22.96
N GLY A 72 6.38 9.22 23.02
CA GLY A 72 6.46 8.46 24.27
C GLY A 72 5.34 7.45 24.52
N TYR A 73 4.52 7.13 23.50
CA TYR A 73 3.63 5.97 23.57
C TYR A 73 4.43 4.68 23.35
N VAL A 74 3.93 3.56 23.89
CA VAL A 74 4.49 2.22 23.73
C VAL A 74 3.50 1.35 22.94
N GLU A 75 3.98 0.56 21.99
CA GLU A 75 3.11 -0.31 21.19
C GLU A 75 2.43 -1.38 22.06
N ALA A 76 1.13 -1.54 21.90
CA ALA A 76 0.33 -2.56 22.55
C ALA A 76 0.06 -3.74 21.62
N PRO A 77 -0.08 -4.97 22.15
CA PRO A 77 -0.36 -6.15 21.35
C PRO A 77 -1.79 -6.20 20.79
N ASP A 78 -2.69 -5.38 21.31
CA ASP A 78 -4.11 -5.39 20.91
C ASP A 78 -4.77 -3.99 21.01
N GLU A 79 -6.04 -3.92 20.60
CA GLU A 79 -6.84 -2.69 20.56
C GLU A 79 -7.37 -2.20 21.93
N LYS A 80 -6.89 -2.74 23.05
CA LYS A 80 -7.18 -2.21 24.40
C LYS A 80 -6.25 -1.09 24.81
N ALA A 81 -5.43 -0.63 23.88
CA ALA A 81 -4.49 0.46 24.02
C ALA A 81 -5.15 1.80 24.40
N ASP A 82 -4.34 2.74 24.90
CA ASP A 82 -4.78 4.09 25.24
C ASP A 82 -4.96 4.99 24.00
N PHE A 83 -4.34 4.65 22.88
CA PHE A 83 -4.59 5.28 21.59
C PHE A 83 -4.72 4.23 20.50
N VAL A 84 -5.90 4.09 19.92
CA VAL A 84 -6.15 3.17 18.81
C VAL A 84 -6.37 3.97 17.54
N ILE A 85 -5.63 3.64 16.48
CA ILE A 85 -5.74 4.29 15.18
C ILE A 85 -6.11 3.24 14.12
N TYR A 86 -7.13 3.53 13.32
CA TYR A 86 -7.45 2.79 12.12
C TYR A 86 -7.06 3.60 10.89
N ASN A 87 -6.02 3.14 10.19
CA ASN A 87 -5.66 3.65 8.87
C ASN A 87 -6.46 2.88 7.81
N THR A 88 -7.37 3.56 7.15
CA THR A 88 -8.50 2.97 6.44
C THR A 88 -8.37 3.09 4.93
N CYS A 89 -9.02 2.18 4.20
CA CYS A 89 -9.03 2.12 2.74
C CYS A 89 -10.46 2.20 2.22
N THR A 90 -10.66 2.86 1.09
CA THR A 90 -11.96 2.93 0.41
C THR A 90 -12.02 2.12 -0.89
N VAL A 91 -10.89 1.52 -1.29
CA VAL A 91 -10.84 0.71 -2.53
C VAL A 91 -11.63 -0.60 -2.40
N ARG A 92 -11.81 -1.11 -1.17
CA ARG A 92 -12.52 -2.38 -0.91
C ARG A 92 -13.70 -2.12 0.02
N GLU A 93 -14.93 -2.35 -0.46
CA GLU A 93 -16.18 -2.15 0.31
C GLU A 93 -16.20 -2.90 1.65
N ASN A 94 -15.70 -4.14 1.66
CA ASN A 94 -15.56 -4.92 2.89
C ASN A 94 -14.66 -4.27 3.96
N ALA A 95 -13.78 -3.33 3.58
CA ALA A 95 -12.96 -2.61 4.53
C ALA A 95 -13.81 -1.64 5.37
N ASN A 96 -14.76 -0.94 4.76
CA ASN A 96 -15.64 0.01 5.45
C ASN A 96 -16.49 -0.71 6.51
N ASN A 97 -17.10 -1.85 6.15
CA ASN A 97 -17.95 -2.62 7.07
C ASN A 97 -17.15 -3.17 8.26
N LYS A 98 -15.90 -3.62 8.03
CA LYS A 98 -15.00 -4.05 9.11
C LYS A 98 -14.68 -2.92 10.07
N VAL A 99 -14.42 -1.70 9.57
CA VAL A 99 -14.15 -0.53 10.40
C VAL A 99 -15.34 -0.20 11.29
N TYR A 100 -16.56 -0.14 10.74
CA TYR A 100 -17.76 0.15 11.54
C TYR A 100 -18.00 -0.90 12.64
N GLY A 101 -17.85 -2.19 12.33
CA GLY A 101 -17.99 -3.26 13.33
C GLY A 101 -16.96 -3.12 14.46
N ARG A 102 -15.71 -2.82 14.12
CA ARG A 102 -14.64 -2.63 15.13
C ARG A 102 -14.81 -1.37 15.96
N LEU A 103 -15.35 -0.29 15.40
CA LEU A 103 -15.67 0.91 16.17
C LEU A 103 -16.69 0.62 17.30
N GLY A 104 -17.70 -0.20 17.02
CA GLY A 104 -18.63 -0.67 18.05
C GLY A 104 -17.95 -1.40 19.21
N TYR A 105 -16.95 -2.22 18.89
CA TYR A 105 -16.13 -2.93 19.86
C TYR A 105 -15.28 -1.97 20.71
N LEU A 106 -14.59 -1.02 20.06
CA LEU A 106 -13.78 -0.01 20.74
C LEU A 106 -14.57 0.87 21.70
N HIS A 107 -15.84 1.18 21.38
CA HIS A 107 -16.72 1.92 22.29
C HIS A 107 -16.85 1.27 23.68
N GLY A 108 -16.89 -0.06 23.70
CA GLY A 108 -16.93 -0.82 24.96
C GLY A 108 -15.68 -0.66 25.81
N PHE A 109 -14.52 -0.60 25.20
CA PHE A 109 -13.24 -0.36 25.90
C PHE A 109 -13.10 1.08 26.36
N LYS A 110 -13.43 2.03 25.48
CA LYS A 110 -13.34 3.46 25.80
C LYS A 110 -14.17 3.84 27.03
N LYS A 111 -15.32 3.21 27.25
CA LYS A 111 -16.12 3.42 28.48
C LYS A 111 -15.40 3.03 29.76
N LYS A 112 -14.46 2.09 29.67
CA LYS A 112 -13.70 1.56 30.83
C LYS A 112 -12.32 2.21 30.98
N ASN A 113 -11.79 2.80 29.89
CA ASN A 113 -10.48 3.44 29.87
C ASN A 113 -10.65 4.95 29.58
N PRO A 114 -10.56 5.84 30.59
CA PRO A 114 -10.72 7.28 30.40
C PRO A 114 -9.58 7.93 29.60
N TYR A 115 -8.44 7.25 29.47
CA TYR A 115 -7.30 7.71 28.69
C TYR A 115 -7.42 7.37 27.22
N MET A 116 -8.36 6.48 26.83
CA MET A 116 -8.46 5.97 25.48
C MET A 116 -8.87 7.04 24.48
N MET A 117 -8.05 7.21 23.46
CA MET A 117 -8.33 7.98 22.23
C MET A 117 -8.53 7.04 21.06
N ILE A 118 -9.42 7.41 20.13
CA ILE A 118 -9.69 6.68 18.90
C ILE A 118 -9.50 7.63 17.73
N GLY A 119 -8.56 7.28 16.84
CA GLY A 119 -8.24 8.01 15.62
C GLY A 119 -8.63 7.22 14.36
N LEU A 120 -9.16 7.92 13.36
CA LEU A 120 -9.46 7.37 12.04
C LEU A 120 -8.72 8.18 10.98
N CYS A 121 -8.03 7.50 10.07
CA CYS A 121 -7.36 8.17 8.96
C CYS A 121 -7.37 7.33 7.68
N GLY A 122 -6.74 7.85 6.64
CA GLY A 122 -6.59 7.15 5.38
C GLY A 122 -7.66 7.48 4.34
N CYS A 123 -7.69 6.70 3.26
CA CYS A 123 -8.51 6.99 2.07
C CYS A 123 -10.03 7.07 2.37
N MET A 124 -10.52 6.23 3.29
CA MET A 124 -11.94 6.20 3.66
C MET A 124 -12.39 7.54 4.29
N MET A 125 -11.49 8.23 4.98
CA MET A 125 -11.78 9.53 5.60
C MET A 125 -11.83 10.70 4.60
N GLN A 126 -11.50 10.46 3.33
CA GLN A 126 -11.69 11.44 2.25
C GLN A 126 -13.12 11.43 1.67
N GLU A 127 -13.96 10.48 2.05
CA GLU A 127 -15.35 10.39 1.62
C GLU A 127 -16.27 11.19 2.55
N PRO A 128 -16.91 12.29 2.10
CA PRO A 128 -17.74 13.15 2.97
C PRO A 128 -18.89 12.41 3.65
N THR A 129 -19.53 11.48 2.94
CA THR A 129 -20.66 10.67 3.47
C THR A 129 -20.24 9.74 4.60
N VAL A 130 -19.03 9.21 4.53
CA VAL A 130 -18.44 8.38 5.58
C VAL A 130 -18.15 9.22 6.83
N VAL A 131 -17.52 10.38 6.63
CA VAL A 131 -17.19 11.30 7.74
C VAL A 131 -18.47 11.76 8.45
N GLU A 132 -19.50 12.15 7.70
CA GLU A 132 -20.79 12.53 8.24
C GLU A 132 -21.43 11.40 9.05
N LYS A 133 -21.40 10.17 8.54
CA LYS A 133 -21.88 8.99 9.27
C LYS A 133 -21.13 8.79 10.59
N ILE A 134 -19.80 8.98 10.59
CA ILE A 134 -18.98 8.83 11.81
C ILE A 134 -19.33 9.94 12.80
N GLN A 135 -19.43 11.18 12.37
CA GLN A 135 -19.84 12.33 13.22
C GLN A 135 -21.19 12.11 13.90
N ASN A 136 -22.15 11.55 13.17
CA ASN A 136 -23.51 11.36 13.67
C ASN A 136 -23.64 10.12 14.56
N SER A 137 -22.98 9.01 14.21
CA SER A 137 -23.20 7.69 14.82
C SER A 137 -22.09 7.21 15.74
N TYR A 138 -20.88 7.79 15.66
CA TYR A 138 -19.69 7.35 16.40
C TYR A 138 -19.00 8.50 17.13
N ARG A 139 -19.79 9.30 17.86
CA ARG A 139 -19.33 10.53 18.56
C ARG A 139 -18.23 10.32 19.59
N PHE A 140 -17.91 9.07 19.90
CA PHE A 140 -16.81 8.69 20.79
C PHE A 140 -15.44 8.65 20.09
N VAL A 141 -15.38 8.82 18.77
CA VAL A 141 -14.13 8.99 18.03
C VAL A 141 -13.55 10.39 18.36
N ASP A 142 -12.25 10.47 18.59
CA ASP A 142 -11.58 11.71 19.02
C ASP A 142 -10.94 12.47 17.86
N LEU A 143 -10.41 11.74 16.85
CA LEU A 143 -9.62 12.33 15.79
C LEU A 143 -9.96 11.70 14.43
N ILE A 144 -10.22 12.54 13.41
CA ILE A 144 -10.39 12.13 12.02
C ILE A 144 -9.53 13.02 11.13
N PHE A 145 -8.69 12.39 10.28
CA PHE A 145 -7.87 13.12 9.31
C PHE A 145 -7.69 12.35 8.00
N GLY A 146 -7.40 13.10 6.93
CA GLY A 146 -7.31 12.53 5.59
C GLY A 146 -5.91 12.05 5.22
N THR A 147 -5.77 11.60 3.96
CA THR A 147 -4.49 11.18 3.38
C THR A 147 -3.56 12.34 3.06
N HIS A 148 -4.13 13.52 2.80
CA HIS A 148 -3.38 14.70 2.35
C HIS A 148 -2.63 15.42 3.47
N ASN A 149 -3.05 15.24 4.70
CA ASN A 149 -2.49 15.89 5.88
C ASN A 149 -1.99 14.92 6.95
N ILE A 150 -1.67 13.69 6.56
CA ILE A 150 -1.14 12.68 7.47
C ILE A 150 0.19 13.11 8.14
N TYR A 151 0.98 13.93 7.45
CA TYR A 151 2.21 14.49 8.00
C TYR A 151 1.98 15.43 9.20
N LYS A 152 0.77 16.02 9.32
CA LYS A 152 0.37 16.87 10.45
C LYS A 152 -0.02 16.11 11.71
N PHE A 153 0.19 14.82 11.75
CA PHE A 153 -0.32 13.95 12.81
C PHE A 153 0.08 14.41 14.22
N ALA A 154 1.32 14.88 14.42
CA ALA A 154 1.74 15.42 15.73
C ALA A 154 0.94 16.66 16.13
N GLU A 155 0.72 17.61 15.21
CA GLU A 155 -0.13 18.79 15.44
C GLU A 155 -1.57 18.38 15.74
N LEU A 156 -2.10 17.38 15.04
CA LEU A 156 -3.46 16.87 15.21
C LEU A 156 -3.65 16.16 16.56
N ILE A 157 -2.65 15.43 17.05
CA ILE A 157 -2.67 14.82 18.39
C ILE A 157 -2.80 15.91 19.44
N VAL A 158 -1.97 16.96 19.39
CA VAL A 158 -2.03 18.06 20.34
C VAL A 158 -3.41 18.72 20.30
N THR A 159 -3.92 19.01 19.12
CA THR A 159 -5.26 19.59 18.95
C THR A 159 -6.35 18.70 19.56
N ALA A 160 -6.29 17.39 19.35
CA ALA A 160 -7.25 16.44 19.91
C ALA A 160 -7.13 16.29 21.43
N LEU A 161 -5.92 16.39 21.97
CA LEU A 161 -5.69 16.39 23.42
C LEU A 161 -6.20 17.64 24.12
N GLU A 162 -6.20 18.78 23.43
CA GLU A 162 -6.71 20.06 23.95
C GLU A 162 -8.22 20.26 23.71
N SER A 163 -8.83 19.45 22.82
CA SER A 163 -10.24 19.56 22.46
C SER A 163 -11.14 18.69 23.33
N ASP A 164 -12.31 19.22 23.70
CA ASP A 164 -13.40 18.45 24.33
C ASP A 164 -14.33 17.77 23.31
N SER A 165 -14.12 18.03 22.02
CA SER A 165 -14.92 17.50 20.92
C SER A 165 -14.05 16.72 19.93
N MET A 166 -14.70 15.99 19.02
CA MET A 166 -14.03 15.30 17.92
C MET A 166 -13.27 16.30 17.06
N THR A 167 -11.97 16.07 16.89
CA THR A 167 -11.10 16.85 15.99
C THR A 167 -11.19 16.28 14.60
N ILE A 168 -11.53 17.10 13.61
CA ILE A 168 -11.62 16.68 12.20
C ILE A 168 -10.80 17.64 11.35
N ASP A 169 -9.80 17.12 10.66
CA ASP A 169 -8.97 17.87 9.73
C ASP A 169 -8.77 17.05 8.45
N ILE A 170 -9.55 17.33 7.43
CA ILE A 170 -9.53 16.62 6.15
C ILE A 170 -9.31 17.62 5.03
N TRP A 171 -8.17 17.48 4.37
CA TRP A 171 -7.83 18.31 3.22
C TRP A 171 -8.30 17.65 1.93
N LYS A 172 -8.88 18.44 1.05
CA LYS A 172 -9.34 17.96 -0.27
C LYS A 172 -8.18 17.72 -1.23
N ASP A 173 -7.11 18.49 -1.09
CA ASP A 173 -5.91 18.41 -1.92
C ASP A 173 -4.71 18.99 -1.18
N THR A 174 -3.51 18.67 -1.63
CA THR A 174 -2.24 19.27 -1.20
C THR A 174 -1.19 19.12 -2.28
N ASP A 175 -0.34 20.10 -2.43
CA ASP A 175 0.90 20.05 -3.22
C ASP A 175 2.11 19.61 -2.37
N LYS A 176 1.97 19.60 -1.05
CA LYS A 176 3.07 19.35 -0.12
C LYS A 176 3.42 17.87 -0.02
N ILE A 177 4.73 17.61 -0.04
CA ILE A 177 5.36 16.37 0.39
C ILE A 177 6.31 16.75 1.52
N VAL A 178 6.14 16.13 2.68
CA VAL A 178 6.99 16.41 3.86
C VAL A 178 7.91 15.22 4.09
N GLU A 179 9.20 15.50 4.02
CA GLU A 179 10.28 14.56 4.23
C GLU A 179 10.75 14.56 5.70
N ASP A 180 11.61 13.62 6.04
CA ASP A 180 12.33 13.58 7.33
C ASP A 180 11.43 13.54 8.58
N LEU A 181 10.26 12.90 8.49
CA LEU A 181 9.44 12.57 9.65
C LEU A 181 9.82 11.20 10.21
N PRO A 182 9.64 10.96 11.52
CA PRO A 182 9.90 9.66 12.12
C PRO A 182 9.10 8.55 11.46
N VAL A 183 9.76 7.41 11.26
CA VAL A 183 9.16 6.21 10.66
C VAL A 183 9.64 4.99 11.42
N GLU A 184 8.72 4.16 11.91
CA GLU A 184 9.05 2.84 12.45
C GLU A 184 8.69 1.76 11.44
N ARG A 185 9.70 1.02 10.98
CA ARG A 185 9.55 0.01 9.94
C ARG A 185 9.13 -1.33 10.53
N LYS A 186 8.20 -1.98 9.86
CA LYS A 186 7.80 -3.33 10.24
C LYS A 186 8.92 -4.37 10.09
N TYR A 187 9.80 -4.19 9.11
CA TYR A 187 10.91 -5.11 8.83
C TYR A 187 12.24 -4.35 8.82
N SER A 188 13.28 -4.91 9.41
CA SER A 188 14.62 -4.34 9.42
C SER A 188 15.34 -4.48 8.07
N PHE A 189 14.99 -5.49 7.27
CA PHE A 189 15.69 -5.90 6.05
C PHE A 189 15.00 -5.51 4.74
N LYS A 190 13.74 -5.09 4.79
CA LYS A 190 12.99 -4.60 3.61
C LYS A 190 12.13 -3.40 3.96
N SER A 191 11.90 -2.50 3.00
CA SER A 191 11.10 -1.29 3.20
C SER A 191 10.31 -0.90 1.95
N GLY A 192 9.11 -0.35 2.17
CA GLY A 192 8.38 0.40 1.16
C GLY A 192 8.92 1.83 1.06
N VAL A 193 9.10 2.34 -0.14
CA VAL A 193 9.50 3.73 -0.41
C VAL A 193 8.49 4.37 -1.34
N ASN A 194 7.74 5.33 -0.82
CA ASN A 194 6.83 6.12 -1.66
C ASN A 194 7.68 6.99 -2.60
N ILE A 195 7.52 6.83 -3.91
CA ILE A 195 8.20 7.68 -4.90
C ILE A 195 7.28 8.77 -5.43
N MET A 196 5.98 8.57 -5.33
CA MET A 196 4.96 9.52 -5.77
C MET A 196 3.63 9.27 -5.07
N PHE A 197 2.74 10.25 -5.12
CA PHE A 197 1.39 10.22 -4.57
C PHE A 197 0.37 10.67 -5.62
N GLY A 198 -0.87 10.16 -5.51
CA GLY A 198 -1.97 10.54 -6.40
C GLY A 198 -1.91 9.90 -7.78
N CYS A 199 -2.93 10.15 -8.61
CA CYS A 199 -3.03 9.59 -9.95
C CYS A 199 -3.85 10.50 -10.87
N ASN A 200 -3.35 10.71 -12.11
CA ASN A 200 -4.02 11.53 -13.13
C ASN A 200 -4.79 10.72 -14.18
N ASN A 201 -4.86 9.39 -14.06
CA ASN A 201 -5.50 8.56 -15.07
C ASN A 201 -7.03 8.66 -15.07
N PHE A 202 -7.66 8.94 -13.93
CA PHE A 202 -9.12 9.07 -13.80
C PHE A 202 -9.89 7.93 -14.47
N CYS A 203 -9.41 6.69 -14.29
CA CYS A 203 -10.15 5.51 -14.75
C CYS A 203 -11.57 5.56 -14.17
N SER A 204 -12.58 5.28 -14.98
CA SER A 204 -13.98 5.57 -14.64
C SER A 204 -14.51 4.82 -13.40
N TYR A 205 -13.88 3.73 -13.00
CA TYR A 205 -14.20 2.94 -11.80
C TYR A 205 -13.38 3.33 -10.57
N CYS A 206 -12.35 4.16 -10.72
CA CYS A 206 -11.30 4.31 -9.71
C CYS A 206 -11.52 5.53 -8.82
N ILE A 207 -11.58 5.30 -7.50
CA ILE A 207 -11.73 6.36 -6.51
C ILE A 207 -10.40 7.06 -6.17
N VAL A 208 -9.26 6.50 -6.54
CA VAL A 208 -7.92 6.97 -6.12
C VAL A 208 -7.67 8.45 -6.41
N PRO A 209 -7.97 9.01 -7.61
CA PRO A 209 -7.76 10.43 -7.87
C PRO A 209 -8.53 11.36 -6.92
N TYR A 210 -9.66 10.90 -6.40
CA TYR A 210 -10.53 11.67 -5.52
C TYR A 210 -10.12 11.61 -4.04
N VAL A 211 -9.38 10.56 -3.64
CA VAL A 211 -8.98 10.35 -2.25
C VAL A 211 -7.47 10.48 -2.01
N ARG A 212 -6.65 10.47 -3.08
CA ARG A 212 -5.20 10.69 -3.00
C ARG A 212 -4.71 11.87 -3.84
N GLY A 213 -5.63 12.55 -4.56
CA GLY A 213 -5.36 13.74 -5.33
C GLY A 213 -4.62 13.51 -6.63
N ARG A 214 -4.11 14.59 -7.21
CA ARG A 214 -3.30 14.59 -8.43
C ARG A 214 -1.91 14.01 -8.17
N GLU A 215 -1.24 13.59 -9.25
CA GLU A 215 0.12 13.08 -9.20
C GLU A 215 1.09 14.11 -8.65
N ARG A 216 1.90 13.68 -7.68
CA ARG A 216 2.99 14.44 -7.06
C ARG A 216 4.16 13.51 -6.87
N SER A 217 5.23 13.71 -7.62
CA SER A 217 6.47 12.96 -7.52
C SER A 217 7.36 13.55 -6.43
N ARG A 218 8.05 12.70 -5.69
CA ARG A 218 9.12 13.13 -4.79
C ARG A 218 10.38 13.45 -5.57
N GLU A 219 11.20 14.35 -5.05
CA GLU A 219 12.49 14.67 -5.64
C GLU A 219 13.40 13.43 -5.68
N PRO A 220 14.06 13.14 -6.82
CA PRO A 220 14.89 11.95 -6.97
C PRO A 220 15.98 11.82 -5.89
N LYS A 221 16.63 12.93 -5.55
CA LYS A 221 17.68 12.97 -4.53
C LYS A 221 17.18 12.59 -3.14
N GLU A 222 15.92 12.93 -2.80
CA GLU A 222 15.32 12.57 -1.51
C GLU A 222 14.99 11.07 -1.46
N ILE A 223 14.55 10.50 -2.58
CA ILE A 223 14.32 9.06 -2.69
C ILE A 223 15.63 8.28 -2.56
N VAL A 224 16.66 8.70 -3.28
CA VAL A 224 17.98 8.05 -3.23
C VAL A 224 18.56 8.14 -1.82
N ARG A 225 18.54 9.33 -1.21
CA ARG A 225 18.99 9.54 0.18
C ARG A 225 18.26 8.64 1.18
N GLU A 226 16.92 8.54 1.06
CA GLU A 226 16.13 7.64 1.93
C GLU A 226 16.61 6.19 1.75
N ILE A 227 16.79 5.72 0.51
CA ILE A 227 17.20 4.34 0.25
C ILE A 227 18.63 4.09 0.76
N GLU A 228 19.56 5.04 0.61
CA GLU A 228 20.92 4.95 1.15
C GLU A 228 20.90 4.80 2.69
N HIS A 229 20.09 5.58 3.39
CA HIS A 229 19.92 5.45 4.83
C HIS A 229 19.30 4.08 5.20
N LEU A 230 18.29 3.62 4.46
CA LEU A 230 17.69 2.32 4.67
C LEU A 230 18.70 1.18 4.53
N VAL A 231 19.59 1.26 3.54
CA VAL A 231 20.66 0.28 3.33
C VAL A 231 21.69 0.32 4.45
N GLN A 232 22.08 1.51 4.92
CA GLN A 232 22.95 1.66 6.09
C GLN A 232 22.35 1.02 7.35
N ASP A 233 21.03 1.03 7.48
CA ASP A 233 20.27 0.37 8.55
C ASP A 233 20.01 -1.14 8.30
N GLY A 234 20.61 -1.72 7.24
CA GLY A 234 20.52 -3.15 6.94
C GLY A 234 19.40 -3.59 6.00
N VAL A 235 18.71 -2.66 5.34
CA VAL A 235 17.69 -2.99 4.31
C VAL A 235 18.38 -3.49 3.05
N VAL A 236 17.96 -4.66 2.56
CA VAL A 236 18.49 -5.29 1.33
C VAL A 236 17.49 -5.28 0.18
N GLU A 237 16.21 -5.08 0.46
CA GLU A 237 15.15 -5.01 -0.57
C GLU A 237 14.28 -3.76 -0.35
N VAL A 238 14.04 -2.99 -1.43
CA VAL A 238 13.08 -1.89 -1.44
C VAL A 238 11.92 -2.17 -2.39
N MET A 239 10.71 -1.75 -1.97
CA MET A 239 9.51 -1.73 -2.80
C MET A 239 9.16 -0.28 -3.12
N LEU A 240 9.32 0.14 -4.36
CA LEU A 240 8.94 1.49 -4.81
C LEU A 240 7.42 1.56 -4.99
N LEU A 241 6.81 2.51 -4.30
CA LEU A 241 5.36 2.66 -4.17
C LEU A 241 4.85 3.94 -4.83
N GLY A 242 3.74 3.80 -5.56
CA GLY A 242 2.98 4.89 -6.16
C GLY A 242 1.65 4.36 -6.66
N GLN A 243 0.73 5.23 -7.11
CA GLN A 243 -0.51 4.81 -7.76
C GLN A 243 -0.34 4.48 -9.24
N ASN A 244 0.71 5.02 -9.87
CA ASN A 244 1.17 4.72 -11.21
C ASN A 244 2.67 5.06 -11.30
N VAL A 245 3.53 4.13 -10.91
CA VAL A 245 4.99 4.39 -10.83
C VAL A 245 5.60 4.75 -12.19
N ASN A 246 4.98 4.29 -13.29
CA ASN A 246 5.48 4.57 -14.64
C ASN A 246 5.33 6.05 -15.05
N SER A 247 4.45 6.82 -14.39
CA SER A 247 4.30 8.27 -14.63
C SER A 247 5.19 9.14 -13.76
N TYR A 248 6.04 8.52 -12.91
CA TYR A 248 6.95 9.24 -12.03
C TYR A 248 7.74 10.33 -12.77
N GLY A 249 7.89 11.45 -12.09
CA GLY A 249 8.79 12.56 -12.45
C GLY A 249 8.25 13.53 -13.48
N ARG A 250 7.06 13.28 -14.07
CA ARG A 250 6.46 14.17 -15.07
C ARG A 250 6.11 15.57 -14.55
N ASN A 251 5.86 15.67 -13.26
CA ASN A 251 5.48 16.92 -12.59
C ASN A 251 6.61 17.56 -11.76
N LEU A 252 7.83 17.05 -11.87
CA LEU A 252 9.01 17.66 -11.28
C LEU A 252 9.43 18.91 -12.07
N GLU A 253 10.07 19.86 -11.42
CA GLU A 253 10.66 21.04 -12.06
C GLU A 253 11.69 20.65 -13.13
N HIS A 254 12.48 19.61 -12.81
CA HIS A 254 13.37 18.93 -13.75
C HIS A 254 12.86 17.53 -14.01
N PRO A 255 12.08 17.29 -15.08
CA PRO A 255 11.48 16.00 -15.36
C PRO A 255 12.51 14.88 -15.43
N MET A 256 12.20 13.75 -14.79
CA MET A 256 12.98 12.53 -14.79
C MET A 256 12.04 11.35 -15.02
N THR A 257 12.43 10.39 -15.87
CA THR A 257 11.62 9.19 -16.07
C THR A 257 11.76 8.21 -14.90
N PHE A 258 10.79 7.32 -14.75
CA PHE A 258 10.90 6.23 -13.77
C PHE A 258 12.09 5.31 -14.08
N ALA A 259 12.38 5.08 -15.35
CA ALA A 259 13.57 4.33 -15.79
C ALA A 259 14.86 4.97 -15.30
N GLN A 260 15.00 6.29 -15.45
CA GLN A 260 16.15 7.04 -14.96
C GLN A 260 16.28 7.00 -13.43
N LEU A 261 15.16 7.10 -12.70
CA LEU A 261 15.18 6.93 -11.24
C LEU A 261 15.68 5.54 -10.84
N LEU A 262 15.23 4.48 -11.53
CA LEU A 262 15.70 3.12 -11.28
C LEU A 262 17.20 2.99 -11.52
N GLN A 263 17.75 3.64 -12.56
CA GLN A 263 19.18 3.66 -12.82
C GLN A 263 19.99 4.34 -11.70
N GLU A 264 19.45 5.40 -11.08
CA GLU A 264 20.10 6.01 -9.91
C GLU A 264 20.05 5.08 -8.68
N ILE A 265 18.90 4.44 -8.43
CA ILE A 265 18.75 3.49 -7.31
C ILE A 265 19.63 2.24 -7.51
N GLU A 266 19.81 1.78 -8.74
CA GLU A 266 20.68 0.64 -9.07
C GLU A 266 22.14 0.83 -8.59
N LYS A 267 22.62 2.09 -8.51
CA LYS A 267 23.99 2.42 -8.09
C LYS A 267 24.23 2.28 -6.60
N ILE A 268 23.19 2.20 -5.77
CA ILE A 268 23.30 2.16 -4.31
C ILE A 268 23.93 0.84 -3.89
N GLU A 269 25.15 0.89 -3.35
CA GLU A 269 25.85 -0.30 -2.85
C GLU A 269 25.12 -0.88 -1.62
N GLY A 270 25.09 -2.20 -1.48
CA GLY A 270 24.40 -2.90 -0.38
C GLY A 270 22.91 -3.13 -0.62
N LEU A 271 22.28 -2.43 -1.56
CA LEU A 271 20.93 -2.75 -2.01
C LEU A 271 20.98 -3.96 -2.96
N GLU A 272 20.27 -5.03 -2.63
CA GLU A 272 20.29 -6.30 -3.38
C GLU A 272 19.08 -6.45 -4.30
N ARG A 273 17.91 -5.90 -3.91
CA ARG A 273 16.66 -6.07 -4.64
C ARG A 273 15.85 -4.79 -4.73
N ILE A 274 15.34 -4.54 -5.93
CA ILE A 274 14.40 -3.45 -6.23
C ILE A 274 13.11 -4.07 -6.74
N ARG A 275 11.99 -3.75 -6.08
CA ARG A 275 10.64 -4.08 -6.56
C ARG A 275 9.86 -2.80 -6.79
N PHE A 276 8.91 -2.87 -7.67
CA PHE A 276 7.91 -1.80 -7.83
C PHE A 276 6.56 -2.41 -8.18
N MET A 277 5.50 -1.68 -7.84
CA MET A 277 4.13 -2.11 -8.11
C MET A 277 3.33 -0.99 -8.76
N THR A 278 2.16 -1.36 -9.29
CA THR A 278 1.18 -0.42 -9.85
C THR A 278 1.68 0.24 -11.12
N SER A 279 2.17 -0.60 -12.05
CA SER A 279 2.43 -0.19 -13.43
C SER A 279 1.13 0.06 -14.19
N HIS A 280 1.16 0.99 -15.13
CA HIS A 280 0.03 1.24 -16.04
C HIS A 280 0.49 0.98 -17.48
N PRO A 281 -0.21 0.13 -18.26
CA PRO A 281 0.22 -0.23 -19.62
C PRO A 281 0.49 0.97 -20.52
N LYS A 282 -0.33 2.01 -20.46
CA LYS A 282 -0.15 3.26 -21.20
C LYS A 282 1.20 3.94 -20.98
N ASP A 283 1.75 3.82 -19.76
CA ASP A 283 2.92 4.58 -19.32
C ASP A 283 4.19 3.73 -19.21
N LEU A 284 4.11 2.42 -19.50
CA LEU A 284 5.28 1.54 -19.50
C LEU A 284 6.07 1.73 -20.78
N SER A 285 7.25 2.33 -20.67
CA SER A 285 8.08 2.73 -21.82
C SER A 285 9.09 1.66 -22.23
N ASP A 286 9.54 1.72 -23.49
CA ASP A 286 10.64 0.88 -23.98
C ASP A 286 11.93 1.15 -23.19
N GLU A 287 12.17 2.38 -22.72
CA GLU A 287 13.27 2.72 -21.83
C GLU A 287 13.24 1.91 -20.51
N LEU A 288 12.05 1.80 -19.89
CA LEU A 288 11.87 1.00 -18.68
C LEU A 288 12.14 -0.48 -18.93
N ILE A 289 11.66 -1.01 -20.06
CA ILE A 289 11.92 -2.41 -20.46
C ILE A 289 13.42 -2.68 -20.59
N GLU A 290 14.16 -1.76 -21.21
CA GLU A 290 15.62 -1.90 -21.37
C GLU A 290 16.36 -1.79 -20.03
N VAL A 291 15.91 -0.92 -19.11
CA VAL A 291 16.46 -0.87 -17.74
C VAL A 291 16.18 -2.17 -16.99
N MET A 292 14.97 -2.72 -17.07
CA MET A 292 14.65 -4.02 -16.45
C MET A 292 15.50 -5.17 -16.99
N LYS A 293 15.74 -5.21 -18.31
CA LYS A 293 16.59 -6.22 -18.96
C LYS A 293 18.04 -6.18 -18.47
N ASN A 294 18.60 -5.00 -18.24
CA ASN A 294 20.02 -4.81 -17.92
C ASN A 294 20.29 -4.75 -16.41
N SER A 295 19.26 -4.59 -15.58
CA SER A 295 19.40 -4.50 -14.14
C SER A 295 19.78 -5.85 -13.51
N LYS A 296 20.60 -5.77 -12.46
CA LYS A 296 20.96 -6.92 -11.63
C LYS A 296 20.16 -6.97 -10.32
N LYS A 297 19.46 -5.87 -9.97
CA LYS A 297 18.74 -5.70 -8.71
C LYS A 297 17.23 -5.70 -8.89
N ILE A 298 16.72 -5.27 -10.06
CA ILE A 298 15.28 -5.29 -10.33
C ILE A 298 14.81 -6.75 -10.37
N CYS A 299 13.84 -7.04 -9.52
CA CYS A 299 13.27 -8.38 -9.40
C CYS A 299 12.49 -8.79 -10.66
N ASN A 300 12.56 -10.07 -11.06
CA ASN A 300 11.90 -10.61 -12.24
C ASN A 300 10.39 -10.78 -12.03
N HIS A 301 9.72 -9.71 -11.62
CA HIS A 301 8.28 -9.66 -11.38
C HIS A 301 7.75 -8.31 -11.81
N LEU A 302 6.72 -8.33 -12.66
CA LEU A 302 6.01 -7.13 -13.08
C LEU A 302 4.51 -7.31 -12.88
N HIS A 303 3.92 -6.42 -12.09
CA HIS A 303 2.48 -6.32 -11.96
C HIS A 303 1.95 -5.30 -12.99
N LEU A 304 1.25 -5.80 -14.01
CA LEU A 304 0.73 -5.03 -15.14
C LEU A 304 -0.78 -5.20 -15.27
N PRO A 305 -1.58 -4.36 -14.59
CA PRO A 305 -3.04 -4.47 -14.57
C PRO A 305 -3.69 -4.33 -15.95
N LEU A 306 -4.30 -5.43 -16.44
CA LEU A 306 -5.07 -5.47 -17.70
C LEU A 306 -6.42 -4.76 -17.53
N GLN A 307 -7.12 -5.05 -16.45
CA GLN A 307 -8.48 -4.66 -16.07
C GLN A 307 -9.55 -5.34 -16.95
N SER A 308 -9.47 -5.25 -18.28
CA SER A 308 -10.31 -5.93 -19.26
C SER A 308 -9.49 -6.26 -20.52
N GLY A 309 -9.79 -7.34 -21.21
CA GLY A 309 -9.20 -7.68 -22.50
C GLY A 309 -9.96 -7.08 -23.69
N SER A 310 -11.09 -6.43 -23.46
CA SER A 310 -11.86 -5.77 -24.52
C SER A 310 -11.45 -4.32 -24.70
N SER A 311 -11.07 -3.94 -25.93
CA SER A 311 -10.77 -2.56 -26.30
C SER A 311 -11.97 -1.62 -26.10
N HIS A 312 -13.21 -2.15 -26.28
CA HIS A 312 -14.44 -1.42 -26.01
C HIS A 312 -14.55 -1.08 -24.50
N ILE A 313 -14.41 -2.05 -23.63
CA ILE A 313 -14.50 -1.86 -22.16
C ILE A 313 -13.32 -1.01 -21.65
N LEU A 314 -12.10 -1.22 -22.13
CA LEU A 314 -10.95 -0.38 -21.78
C LEU A 314 -11.19 1.10 -22.09
N LYS A 315 -11.84 1.40 -23.23
CA LYS A 315 -12.22 2.77 -23.59
C LYS A 315 -13.24 3.36 -22.61
N ILE A 316 -14.28 2.61 -22.22
CA ILE A 316 -15.29 3.04 -21.24
C ILE A 316 -14.66 3.19 -19.85
N MET A 317 -13.71 2.33 -19.51
CA MET A 317 -12.89 2.41 -18.29
C MET A 317 -11.92 3.60 -18.28
N ASN A 318 -11.77 4.35 -19.38
CA ASN A 318 -10.80 5.45 -19.54
C ASN A 318 -9.35 5.00 -19.38
N ARG A 319 -9.00 3.84 -19.97
CA ARG A 319 -7.66 3.25 -19.79
C ARG A 319 -6.60 3.75 -20.76
N HIS A 320 -6.97 4.35 -21.88
CA HIS A 320 -6.09 4.94 -22.90
C HIS A 320 -5.07 3.96 -23.53
N TYR A 321 -5.40 2.69 -23.59
CA TYR A 321 -4.75 1.64 -24.40
C TYR A 321 -5.81 0.63 -24.82
N ASP A 322 -5.51 -0.17 -25.83
CA ASP A 322 -6.36 -1.23 -26.36
C ASP A 322 -5.74 -2.62 -26.14
N LYS A 323 -6.46 -3.66 -26.53
CA LYS A 323 -6.04 -5.06 -26.43
C LYS A 323 -4.73 -5.31 -27.17
N GLU A 324 -4.61 -4.79 -28.38
CA GLU A 324 -3.46 -4.97 -29.26
C GLU A 324 -2.20 -4.38 -28.65
N HIS A 325 -2.27 -3.14 -28.20
CA HIS A 325 -1.16 -2.46 -27.51
C HIS A 325 -0.72 -3.23 -26.26
N TYR A 326 -1.68 -3.74 -25.47
CA TYR A 326 -1.36 -4.51 -24.27
C TYR A 326 -0.60 -5.80 -24.60
N LEU A 327 -1.04 -6.54 -25.64
CA LEU A 327 -0.39 -7.77 -26.09
C LEU A 327 1.01 -7.52 -26.64
N GLU A 328 1.19 -6.49 -27.50
CA GLU A 328 2.50 -6.07 -28.00
C GLU A 328 3.45 -5.70 -26.86
N LEU A 329 2.95 -5.01 -25.84
CA LEU A 329 3.73 -4.65 -24.65
C LEU A 329 4.19 -5.89 -23.89
N VAL A 330 3.31 -6.88 -23.70
CA VAL A 330 3.66 -8.15 -23.07
C VAL A 330 4.73 -8.90 -23.87
N ASP A 331 4.61 -8.94 -25.18
CA ASP A 331 5.57 -9.58 -26.06
C ASP A 331 6.96 -8.93 -25.98
N LYS A 332 7.02 -7.59 -25.99
CA LYS A 332 8.25 -6.81 -25.79
C LYS A 332 8.90 -7.12 -24.44
N ILE A 333 8.09 -7.11 -23.35
CA ILE A 333 8.59 -7.40 -22.00
C ILE A 333 9.19 -8.81 -21.93
N ARG A 334 8.52 -9.82 -22.46
CA ARG A 334 9.02 -11.20 -22.47
C ARG A 334 10.23 -11.41 -23.35
N ALA A 335 10.31 -10.69 -24.47
CA ALA A 335 11.50 -10.73 -25.32
C ALA A 335 12.73 -10.14 -24.62
N ALA A 336 12.54 -9.08 -23.82
CA ALA A 336 13.61 -8.43 -23.07
C ALA A 336 13.99 -9.18 -21.79
N VAL A 337 13.00 -9.73 -21.07
CA VAL A 337 13.17 -10.45 -19.80
C VAL A 337 12.40 -11.79 -19.86
N PRO A 338 12.96 -12.84 -20.46
CA PRO A 338 12.24 -14.10 -20.76
C PRO A 338 11.63 -14.80 -19.53
N ASP A 339 12.27 -14.70 -18.37
CA ASP A 339 11.85 -15.36 -17.13
C ASP A 339 11.00 -14.45 -16.22
N ILE A 340 10.46 -13.36 -16.75
CA ILE A 340 9.65 -12.44 -15.98
C ILE A 340 8.33 -13.07 -15.55
N ALA A 341 8.00 -12.99 -14.27
CA ALA A 341 6.67 -13.32 -13.77
C ALA A 341 5.73 -12.12 -14.00
N LEU A 342 4.70 -12.34 -14.78
CA LEU A 342 3.66 -11.33 -15.03
C LEU A 342 2.44 -11.59 -14.16
N THR A 343 2.04 -10.58 -13.40
CA THR A 343 0.79 -10.58 -12.63
C THR A 343 -0.11 -9.43 -13.09
N THR A 344 -1.42 -9.58 -12.89
CA THR A 344 -2.40 -8.63 -13.39
C THR A 344 -3.61 -8.49 -12.45
N ASP A 345 -4.38 -7.43 -12.67
CA ASP A 345 -5.74 -7.25 -12.14
C ASP A 345 -6.74 -7.37 -13.29
N ILE A 346 -7.87 -8.07 -13.04
CA ILE A 346 -8.98 -8.20 -14.00
C ILE A 346 -10.29 -7.92 -13.27
N ILE A 347 -11.14 -7.09 -13.86
CA ILE A 347 -12.46 -6.73 -13.36
C ILE A 347 -13.50 -7.34 -14.27
N VAL A 348 -14.45 -8.09 -13.72
CA VAL A 348 -15.59 -8.70 -14.40
C VAL A 348 -16.88 -7.97 -14.05
N GLY A 349 -17.81 -7.87 -14.98
CA GLY A 349 -19.12 -7.25 -14.77
C GLY A 349 -19.06 -5.74 -14.70
N PHE A 350 -18.12 -5.13 -15.41
CA PHE A 350 -18.09 -3.69 -15.59
C PHE A 350 -19.33 -3.23 -16.37
N PRO A 351 -19.94 -2.06 -16.06
CA PRO A 351 -21.13 -1.58 -16.77
C PRO A 351 -20.94 -1.56 -18.30
N GLY A 352 -21.89 -2.15 -19.01
CA GLY A 352 -21.86 -2.27 -20.48
C GLY A 352 -21.03 -3.45 -21.00
N GLU A 353 -20.43 -4.30 -20.15
CA GLU A 353 -19.68 -5.48 -20.60
C GLU A 353 -20.63 -6.53 -21.23
N THR A 354 -20.45 -6.81 -22.53
CA THR A 354 -21.15 -7.87 -23.23
C THR A 354 -20.46 -9.24 -23.02
N GLU A 355 -21.07 -10.31 -23.53
CA GLU A 355 -20.43 -11.64 -23.51
C GLU A 355 -19.19 -11.65 -24.44
N GLU A 356 -19.26 -10.97 -25.56
CA GLU A 356 -18.14 -10.83 -26.50
C GLU A 356 -16.98 -10.09 -25.84
N ASP A 357 -17.23 -9.02 -25.08
CA ASP A 357 -16.21 -8.29 -24.32
C ASP A 357 -15.54 -9.18 -23.27
N PHE A 358 -16.33 -10.01 -22.62
CA PHE A 358 -15.81 -10.96 -21.64
C PHE A 358 -14.94 -12.04 -22.32
N GLU A 359 -15.38 -12.59 -23.47
CA GLU A 359 -14.58 -13.58 -24.22
C GLU A 359 -13.27 -12.97 -24.74
N GLU A 360 -13.24 -11.69 -25.12
CA GLU A 360 -11.98 -11.00 -25.43
C GLU A 360 -11.05 -10.94 -24.24
N THR A 361 -11.58 -10.76 -23.02
CA THR A 361 -10.79 -10.83 -21.79
C THR A 361 -10.23 -12.23 -21.56
N MET A 362 -11.03 -13.28 -21.77
CA MET A 362 -10.59 -14.67 -21.70
C MET A 362 -9.51 -15.00 -22.75
N ASP A 363 -9.63 -14.46 -23.99
CA ASP A 363 -8.59 -14.61 -25.03
C ASP A 363 -7.25 -14.01 -24.57
N VAL A 364 -7.24 -12.80 -24.01
CA VAL A 364 -6.01 -12.19 -23.49
C VAL A 364 -5.42 -13.04 -22.35
N VAL A 365 -6.23 -13.54 -21.44
CA VAL A 365 -5.76 -14.39 -20.34
C VAL A 365 -5.08 -15.66 -20.86
N ARG A 366 -5.69 -16.33 -21.87
CA ARG A 366 -5.15 -17.54 -22.52
C ARG A 366 -3.86 -17.27 -23.28
N ARG A 367 -3.76 -16.11 -23.96
CA ARG A 367 -2.57 -15.73 -24.73
C ARG A 367 -1.43 -15.28 -23.83
N VAL A 368 -1.71 -14.42 -22.85
CA VAL A 368 -0.68 -13.90 -21.94
C VAL A 368 -0.20 -14.97 -20.95
N ARG A 369 -1.09 -15.82 -20.45
CA ARG A 369 -0.73 -16.87 -19.46
C ARG A 369 -0.01 -16.25 -18.25
N TYR A 370 -0.75 -15.51 -17.45
CA TYR A 370 -0.21 -14.84 -16.25
C TYR A 370 0.29 -15.85 -15.22
N ASP A 371 1.29 -15.45 -14.43
CA ASP A 371 1.77 -16.24 -13.29
C ASP A 371 0.77 -16.19 -12.13
N SER A 372 0.08 -15.08 -12.00
CA SER A 372 -1.08 -14.91 -11.11
C SER A 372 -1.95 -13.76 -11.60
N ALA A 373 -3.26 -13.83 -11.36
CA ALA A 373 -4.18 -12.73 -11.60
C ALA A 373 -5.05 -12.49 -10.35
N PHE A 374 -5.18 -11.23 -9.99
CA PHE A 374 -6.18 -10.80 -9.00
C PHE A 374 -7.46 -10.51 -9.75
N THR A 375 -8.47 -11.33 -9.51
CA THR A 375 -9.78 -11.22 -10.16
C THR A 375 -10.77 -10.53 -9.24
N PHE A 376 -11.49 -9.56 -9.78
CA PHE A 376 -12.45 -8.75 -9.04
C PHE A 376 -13.79 -8.72 -9.76
N ILE A 377 -14.87 -8.74 -9.00
CA ILE A 377 -16.17 -8.31 -9.47
C ILE A 377 -16.22 -6.79 -9.37
N TYR A 378 -16.71 -6.11 -10.41
CA TYR A 378 -16.92 -4.67 -10.36
C TYR A 378 -17.79 -4.30 -9.15
N SER A 379 -17.35 -3.34 -8.38
CA SER A 379 -18.07 -2.82 -7.22
C SER A 379 -18.20 -1.30 -7.34
N LYS A 380 -19.42 -0.79 -7.26
CA LYS A 380 -19.72 0.65 -7.35
C LYS A 380 -18.96 1.42 -6.27
N ARG A 381 -18.34 2.52 -6.66
CA ARG A 381 -17.69 3.46 -5.74
C ARG A 381 -18.35 4.82 -5.85
N THR A 382 -18.99 5.25 -4.80
CA THR A 382 -19.65 6.57 -4.75
C THR A 382 -18.68 7.67 -5.20
N GLY A 383 -19.13 8.51 -6.13
CA GLY A 383 -18.33 9.60 -6.68
C GLY A 383 -17.48 9.24 -7.91
N THR A 384 -17.48 7.97 -8.35
CA THR A 384 -16.83 7.58 -9.61
C THR A 384 -17.82 7.60 -10.78
N PRO A 385 -17.38 7.89 -12.03
CA PRO A 385 -18.26 7.88 -13.20
C PRO A 385 -18.98 6.54 -13.42
N ALA A 386 -18.28 5.41 -13.26
CA ALA A 386 -18.86 4.08 -13.46
C ALA A 386 -19.99 3.74 -12.47
N ALA A 387 -20.03 4.36 -11.30
CA ALA A 387 -21.09 4.13 -10.33
C ALA A 387 -22.48 4.63 -10.78
N THR A 388 -22.51 5.57 -11.72
CA THR A 388 -23.73 6.21 -12.25
C THR A 388 -24.09 5.75 -13.67
N MET A 389 -23.35 4.79 -14.25
CA MET A 389 -23.68 4.18 -15.54
C MET A 389 -24.93 3.32 -15.43
N ASP A 390 -25.81 3.37 -16.42
CA ASP A 390 -27.11 2.69 -16.42
C ASP A 390 -26.98 1.19 -16.74
N ASP A 391 -26.03 0.80 -17.58
CA ASP A 391 -25.85 -0.55 -18.12
C ASP A 391 -25.19 -1.51 -17.11
N GLN A 392 -25.69 -1.58 -15.89
CA GLN A 392 -25.21 -2.49 -14.85
C GLN A 392 -25.54 -3.94 -15.20
N ILE A 393 -24.56 -4.82 -15.05
CA ILE A 393 -24.71 -6.24 -15.40
C ILE A 393 -25.46 -6.98 -14.28
N PRO A 394 -26.40 -7.90 -14.62
CA PRO A 394 -27.07 -8.74 -13.62
C PRO A 394 -26.09 -9.61 -12.84
N GLU A 395 -26.34 -9.76 -11.53
CA GLU A 395 -25.45 -10.49 -10.60
C GLU A 395 -25.20 -11.95 -11.02
N GLU A 396 -26.20 -12.61 -11.59
CA GLU A 396 -26.11 -14.00 -12.07
C GLU A 396 -25.08 -14.11 -13.22
N VAL A 397 -25.09 -13.15 -14.17
CA VAL A 397 -24.16 -13.10 -15.29
C VAL A 397 -22.74 -12.79 -14.78
N ILE A 398 -22.62 -11.85 -13.86
CA ILE A 398 -21.31 -11.50 -13.26
C ILE A 398 -20.71 -12.73 -12.57
N LYS A 399 -21.50 -13.46 -11.80
CA LYS A 399 -21.04 -14.65 -11.08
C LYS A 399 -20.57 -15.75 -12.05
N GLU A 400 -21.34 -16.01 -13.09
CA GLU A 400 -20.99 -17.02 -14.10
C GLU A 400 -19.67 -16.66 -14.81
N ARG A 401 -19.51 -15.41 -15.27
CA ARG A 401 -18.27 -14.93 -15.87
C ARG A 401 -17.09 -14.99 -14.91
N PHE A 402 -17.32 -14.59 -13.66
CA PHE A 402 -16.27 -14.61 -12.63
C PHE A 402 -15.77 -16.04 -12.35
N ASP A 403 -16.67 -17.03 -12.26
CA ASP A 403 -16.33 -18.43 -12.03
C ASP A 403 -15.53 -19.00 -13.21
N ARG A 404 -15.89 -18.65 -14.46
CA ARG A 404 -15.12 -19.02 -15.67
C ARG A 404 -13.72 -18.41 -15.67
N LEU A 405 -13.61 -17.12 -15.39
CA LEU A 405 -12.32 -16.44 -15.31
C LEU A 405 -11.43 -17.04 -14.22
N LEU A 406 -11.99 -17.26 -13.04
CA LEU A 406 -11.26 -17.82 -11.90
C LEU A 406 -10.71 -19.22 -12.23
N HIS A 407 -11.54 -20.06 -12.86
CA HIS A 407 -11.12 -21.41 -13.30
C HIS A 407 -9.98 -21.35 -14.30
N GLU A 408 -10.08 -20.51 -15.34
CA GLU A 408 -9.03 -20.35 -16.36
C GLU A 408 -7.70 -19.88 -15.75
N VAL A 409 -7.76 -18.83 -14.91
CA VAL A 409 -6.58 -18.27 -14.24
C VAL A 409 -5.92 -19.32 -13.33
N GLN A 410 -6.71 -20.10 -12.57
CA GLN A 410 -6.19 -21.17 -11.71
C GLN A 410 -5.55 -22.30 -12.52
N THR A 411 -6.17 -22.68 -13.63
CA THR A 411 -5.63 -23.70 -14.55
C THR A 411 -4.28 -23.28 -15.10
N ILE A 412 -4.19 -22.06 -15.64
CA ILE A 412 -2.94 -21.50 -16.18
C ILE A 412 -1.85 -21.41 -15.10
N SER A 413 -2.21 -20.95 -13.91
CA SER A 413 -1.27 -20.84 -12.78
C SER A 413 -0.75 -22.21 -12.35
N ALA A 414 -1.62 -23.23 -12.31
CA ALA A 414 -1.25 -24.60 -12.00
C ALA A 414 -0.32 -25.22 -13.05
N GLU A 415 -0.57 -24.97 -14.35
CA GLU A 415 0.30 -25.43 -15.45
C GLU A 415 1.69 -24.78 -15.44
N LYS A 416 1.78 -23.54 -14.94
CA LYS A 416 3.05 -22.82 -14.77
C LYS A 416 3.75 -23.20 -13.47
N ALA A 417 2.99 -23.69 -12.50
CA ALA A 417 3.53 -24.12 -11.22
C ALA A 417 4.55 -25.26 -11.42
N GLY A 418 5.61 -25.25 -10.63
CA GLY A 418 6.63 -26.29 -10.70
C GLY A 418 7.72 -26.11 -11.74
N LYS A 419 7.63 -25.13 -12.64
CA LYS A 419 8.68 -24.88 -13.66
C LYS A 419 10.07 -24.60 -13.06
N LEU A 420 10.14 -24.15 -11.83
CA LEU A 420 11.38 -23.86 -11.13
C LEU A 420 11.87 -25.04 -10.28
N THR A 421 11.11 -26.13 -10.20
CA THR A 421 11.51 -27.35 -9.46
C THR A 421 12.83 -27.89 -9.99
N GLY A 422 13.75 -28.25 -9.09
CA GLY A 422 15.11 -28.71 -9.41
C GLY A 422 16.13 -27.57 -9.54
N GLN A 423 15.71 -26.33 -9.62
CA GLN A 423 16.62 -25.17 -9.72
C GLN A 423 17.12 -24.74 -8.35
N THR A 424 18.33 -24.17 -8.32
CA THR A 424 18.91 -23.50 -7.16
C THR A 424 18.77 -22.00 -7.37
N LEU A 425 17.98 -21.33 -6.52
CA LEU A 425 17.66 -19.90 -6.68
C LEU A 425 17.87 -19.12 -5.38
N PRO A 426 18.19 -17.81 -5.48
CA PRO A 426 18.36 -16.94 -4.32
C PRO A 426 16.98 -16.57 -3.71
N VAL A 427 16.78 -16.90 -2.44
CA VAL A 427 15.60 -16.64 -1.64
C VAL A 427 15.93 -15.59 -0.57
N LEU A 428 15.22 -14.48 -0.50
CA LEU A 428 15.26 -13.58 0.65
C LEU A 428 14.39 -14.19 1.76
N VAL A 429 15.01 -14.51 2.89
CA VAL A 429 14.32 -15.10 4.05
C VAL A 429 13.56 -13.99 4.79
N GLU A 430 12.26 -14.16 4.97
CA GLU A 430 11.41 -13.11 5.51
C GLU A 430 10.92 -13.36 6.94
N GLU A 431 10.65 -14.62 7.28
CA GLU A 431 10.09 -14.99 8.57
C GLU A 431 10.31 -16.47 8.91
N VAL A 432 10.16 -16.83 10.18
CA VAL A 432 9.96 -18.22 10.59
C VAL A 432 8.54 -18.63 10.18
N ASN A 433 8.39 -19.84 9.64
CA ASN A 433 7.08 -20.32 9.19
C ASN A 433 6.10 -20.43 10.37
N GLY A 434 4.93 -19.81 10.21
CA GLY A 434 3.92 -19.76 11.28
C GLY A 434 3.25 -21.10 11.62
N GLN A 435 3.39 -22.12 10.77
CA GLN A 435 2.81 -23.45 10.98
C GLN A 435 3.86 -24.46 11.45
N ASP A 436 5.10 -24.29 11.03
CA ASP A 436 6.23 -25.18 11.39
C ASP A 436 7.48 -24.34 11.68
N ALA A 437 7.82 -24.19 12.95
CA ALA A 437 8.96 -23.41 13.40
C ALA A 437 10.34 -23.98 13.00
N SER A 438 10.41 -25.20 12.45
CA SER A 438 11.63 -25.75 11.88
C SER A 438 11.92 -25.23 10.46
N LEU A 439 10.94 -24.54 9.85
CA LEU A 439 11.03 -23.96 8.52
C LEU A 439 11.11 -22.44 8.60
N VAL A 440 11.77 -21.85 7.62
CA VAL A 440 11.69 -20.43 7.28
C VAL A 440 10.93 -20.23 5.99
N THR A 441 10.33 -19.06 5.87
CA THR A 441 9.60 -18.62 4.68
C THR A 441 10.36 -17.48 4.02
N GLY A 442 10.54 -17.54 2.71
CA GLY A 442 11.18 -16.46 1.95
C GLY A 442 10.57 -16.26 0.58
N LYS A 443 11.11 -15.30 -0.16
CA LYS A 443 10.64 -14.89 -1.49
C LYS A 443 11.75 -14.97 -2.53
N LEU A 444 11.40 -15.54 -3.69
CA LEU A 444 12.19 -15.45 -4.91
C LEU A 444 12.09 -14.05 -5.55
N THR A 445 12.94 -13.75 -6.52
CA THR A 445 12.86 -12.50 -7.31
C THR A 445 11.54 -12.39 -8.09
N ASN A 446 10.97 -13.50 -8.55
CA ASN A 446 9.67 -13.58 -9.21
C ASN A 446 8.46 -13.51 -8.25
N ASN A 447 8.71 -13.26 -6.97
CA ASN A 447 7.71 -13.16 -5.88
C ASN A 447 7.09 -14.51 -5.42
N SER A 448 7.57 -15.65 -5.91
CA SER A 448 7.15 -16.95 -5.40
C SER A 448 7.60 -17.18 -3.97
N THR A 449 6.74 -17.81 -3.17
CA THR A 449 7.03 -18.18 -1.78
C THR A 449 7.82 -19.50 -1.75
N VAL A 450 8.81 -19.57 -0.86
CA VAL A 450 9.59 -20.80 -0.61
C VAL A 450 9.63 -21.07 0.89
N HIS A 451 9.35 -22.31 1.28
CA HIS A 451 9.54 -22.81 2.64
C HIS A 451 10.69 -23.83 2.64
N PHE A 452 11.62 -23.69 3.57
CA PHE A 452 12.76 -24.61 3.68
C PHE A 452 13.30 -24.65 5.13
N PRO A 453 14.01 -25.73 5.53
CA PRO A 453 14.59 -25.83 6.86
C PRO A 453 15.54 -24.68 7.15
N GLY A 454 15.35 -24.01 8.29
CA GLY A 454 16.15 -22.85 8.67
C GLY A 454 15.79 -22.31 10.04
N THR A 455 16.51 -21.28 10.47
CA THR A 455 16.43 -20.68 11.79
C THR A 455 16.22 -19.16 11.71
N ALA A 456 15.75 -18.55 12.79
CA ALA A 456 15.39 -17.14 12.82
C ALA A 456 16.55 -16.16 12.51
N ASP A 457 17.80 -16.58 12.72
CA ASP A 457 18.99 -15.78 12.40
C ASP A 457 19.23 -15.63 10.88
N MET A 458 18.53 -16.41 10.05
CA MET A 458 18.55 -16.28 8.58
C MET A 458 17.66 -15.16 8.09
N ILE A 459 16.72 -14.64 8.90
CA ILE A 459 15.79 -13.58 8.48
C ILE A 459 16.58 -12.36 8.01
N GLY A 460 16.17 -11.80 6.87
CA GLY A 460 16.83 -10.66 6.21
C GLY A 460 18.04 -11.03 5.36
N THR A 461 18.42 -12.32 5.29
CA THR A 461 19.52 -12.77 4.43
C THR A 461 19.01 -13.41 3.13
N ILE A 462 19.83 -13.35 2.08
CA ILE A 462 19.57 -14.07 0.83
C ILE A 462 20.32 -15.40 0.87
N ARG A 463 19.58 -16.50 0.68
CA ARG A 463 20.10 -17.87 0.70
C ARG A 463 19.83 -18.58 -0.62
N ASN A 464 20.82 -19.34 -1.12
CA ASN A 464 20.60 -20.20 -2.26
C ASN A 464 19.85 -21.46 -1.80
N VAL A 465 18.70 -21.72 -2.43
CA VAL A 465 17.78 -22.81 -2.07
C VAL A 465 17.50 -23.66 -3.31
N VAL A 466 17.67 -24.97 -3.17
CA VAL A 466 17.22 -25.96 -4.17
C VAL A 466 15.72 -26.12 -4.02
N LEU A 467 14.95 -25.85 -5.06
CA LEU A 467 13.49 -26.00 -5.07
C LEU A 467 13.15 -27.46 -5.38
N GLU A 468 12.70 -28.21 -4.37
CA GLU A 468 12.48 -29.66 -4.49
C GLU A 468 11.08 -30.00 -4.95
N GLU A 469 10.07 -29.31 -4.46
CA GLU A 469 8.66 -29.59 -4.76
C GLU A 469 7.84 -28.30 -4.85
N CYS A 470 6.93 -28.23 -5.83
CA CYS A 470 5.91 -27.16 -5.92
C CYS A 470 4.57 -27.64 -5.36
N LYS A 471 4.01 -26.88 -4.43
CA LYS A 471 2.68 -27.09 -3.83
C LYS A 471 1.61 -26.13 -4.42
N GLY A 472 1.75 -25.77 -5.68
CA GLY A 472 0.86 -24.85 -6.39
C GLY A 472 1.20 -23.38 -6.13
N PHE A 473 1.04 -22.89 -4.91
CA PHE A 473 1.26 -21.47 -4.57
C PHE A 473 2.62 -21.20 -3.91
N TYR A 474 3.38 -22.23 -3.55
CA TYR A 474 4.69 -22.12 -2.92
C TYR A 474 5.56 -23.32 -3.25
N TYR A 475 6.84 -23.18 -3.02
CA TYR A 475 7.82 -24.24 -3.14
C TYR A 475 8.29 -24.72 -1.77
N ILE A 476 8.58 -26.03 -1.69
CA ILE A 476 9.39 -26.61 -0.62
C ILE A 476 10.80 -26.75 -1.19
N GLY A 477 11.79 -26.41 -0.38
CA GLY A 477 13.18 -26.52 -0.77
C GLY A 477 14.11 -26.89 0.37
N ARG A 478 15.40 -26.93 0.07
CA ARG A 478 16.48 -27.08 1.05
C ARG A 478 17.62 -26.12 0.71
N LEU A 479 18.44 -25.80 1.69
CA LEU A 479 19.68 -25.04 1.46
C LEU A 479 20.58 -25.77 0.45
N ALA A 480 21.20 -25.01 -0.46
CA ALA A 480 22.11 -25.50 -1.46
C ALA A 480 23.47 -25.93 -0.87
#